data_c98c763460fc866f0debf380d0fedfcf
#
_entry.id   c98c763460fc866f0debf380d0fedfcf
#
_cell.length_a   1.000
_cell.length_b   1.000
_cell.length_c   1.000
_cell.angle_alpha   90.00
_cell.angle_beta   90.00
_cell.angle_gamma   90.00
#
_symmetry.space_group_name_H-M   'P 1'
#
loop_
_entity.id
_entity.type
_entity.pdbx_description
1 polymer ?
#
loop_
_entity_poly.entity_id
_entity_poly.type
_entity_poly.pdbx_seq_one_letter_code
_entity_poly.pdbx_strand_id
1 'polypeptide(L)'
;MRAKGREQGRFVALSGLKKVASPPGSSYPLLILDATGLPVFFICEWYRRQREVDPGRTPETYLDMLLPWVGFLLRHHYAWNAEPDRLRAYLVEFFREDVACLVSPDSKREEGLLIETTGGSPLSKSSLGVLLASLTSLYDTLIGAGYYPYQNPMRSERMIVLRQEHLRQVKNAGAPDHAGIRGETWQETNRAFPTNQFRQKRGKVWEPEVVLEPNAVQEQMQKTIDFMVRHAPFQRDQIILLLLRQTGARLVEIVEMTVGGYRNARRSGRALVKNKGSRGREEKMIYFTPTVERSLLGYIQTERAHYDPQGRKRLEELNDHDPLFLTRTGKPYTKSAFYYQWNTLFTSAQHQFERRQQVAFTPHDLRHLRVTRGVTAIRKTAQDDGLLEAELLEGFQHLMGWRSRETMATYTKTMNKRKALEAVLADVEQQEQWDGGGQTAALQGSAPPLPSAKSRPQQSNRQEPPLDDDEFRWYEEDR
;
A
#
# COMPACT_ATOMS: atom_id res chain seq x y z
N MET A 1 3.23 10.47 6.64
CA MET A 1 1.91 9.92 6.31
C MET A 1 0.76 10.95 6.32
N ARG A 2 0.78 11.99 7.18
CA ARG A 2 -0.21 13.10 7.11
C ARG A 2 -0.26 13.78 5.73
N ALA A 3 0.88 13.90 5.02
CA ALA A 3 0.92 14.51 3.69
C ALA A 3 0.11 13.73 2.64
N LYS A 4 0.21 12.39 2.59
CA LYS A 4 -0.50 11.58 1.57
C LYS A 4 -2.03 11.62 1.69
N GLY A 5 -2.57 11.61 2.91
CA GLY A 5 -4.03 11.69 3.11
C GLY A 5 -4.58 13.09 2.80
N ARG A 6 -3.82 14.16 3.13
CA ARG A 6 -4.15 15.53 2.75
C ARG A 6 -4.04 15.77 1.24
N GLU A 7 -3.05 15.20 0.59
CA GLU A 7 -2.88 15.28 -0.87
C GLU A 7 -4.05 14.60 -1.60
N GLN A 8 -4.45 13.39 -1.19
CA GLN A 8 -5.59 12.69 -1.77
C GLN A 8 -6.90 13.43 -1.51
N GLY A 9 -7.12 13.96 -0.30
CA GLY A 9 -8.29 14.79 0.01
C GLY A 9 -8.35 16.06 -0.82
N ARG A 10 -7.22 16.74 -1.04
CA ARG A 10 -7.14 17.90 -1.95
C ARG A 10 -7.46 17.53 -3.39
N PHE A 11 -6.94 16.39 -3.87
CA PHE A 11 -7.22 15.91 -5.22
C PHE A 11 -8.70 15.62 -5.43
N VAL A 12 -9.38 14.96 -4.48
CA VAL A 12 -10.83 14.72 -4.54
C VAL A 12 -11.62 16.02 -4.48
N ALA A 13 -11.19 16.98 -3.67
CA ALA A 13 -11.84 18.30 -3.56
C ALA A 13 -11.83 19.10 -4.86
N LEU A 14 -10.89 18.84 -5.79
CA LEU A 14 -10.89 19.47 -7.13
C LEU A 14 -12.12 19.13 -7.96
N SER A 15 -12.84 18.04 -7.63
CA SER A 15 -13.99 17.59 -8.42
C SER A 15 -15.20 18.52 -8.35
N GLY A 16 -15.42 19.19 -7.22
CA GLY A 16 -16.67 19.91 -6.97
C GLY A 16 -17.91 19.01 -6.80
N LEU A 17 -17.72 17.68 -6.74
CA LEU A 17 -18.78 16.69 -6.67
C LEU A 17 -19.06 16.26 -5.23
N LYS A 18 -20.31 15.90 -4.95
CA LYS A 18 -20.75 15.40 -3.64
C LYS A 18 -21.08 13.92 -3.71
N LYS A 19 -20.61 13.15 -2.72
CA LYS A 19 -21.02 11.76 -2.50
C LYS A 19 -22.19 11.75 -1.52
N VAL A 20 -23.29 11.12 -1.89
CA VAL A 20 -24.48 11.00 -1.05
C VAL A 20 -24.87 9.52 -0.95
N ALA A 21 -24.93 9.01 0.27
CA ALA A 21 -25.43 7.66 0.51
C ALA A 21 -26.89 7.56 0.07
N SER A 22 -27.21 6.52 -0.69
CA SER A 22 -28.59 6.32 -1.14
C SER A 22 -29.46 5.76 -0.02
N PRO A 23 -30.78 6.03 -0.03
CA PRO A 23 -31.70 5.40 0.90
C PRO A 23 -31.66 3.87 0.82
N PRO A 24 -31.98 3.16 1.92
CA PRO A 24 -32.11 1.70 1.91
C PRO A 24 -33.07 1.24 0.82
N GLY A 25 -32.70 0.20 0.05
CA GLY A 25 -33.51 -0.32 -1.06
C GLY A 25 -33.28 0.35 -2.40
N SER A 26 -32.44 1.39 -2.48
CA SER A 26 -32.04 1.98 -3.74
C SER A 26 -31.20 1.02 -4.58
N SER A 27 -31.39 1.04 -5.92
CA SER A 27 -30.54 0.30 -6.87
C SER A 27 -29.10 0.81 -6.90
N TYR A 28 -28.88 2.06 -6.48
CA TYR A 28 -27.57 2.68 -6.40
C TYR A 28 -27.13 2.78 -4.94
N PRO A 29 -26.01 2.18 -4.54
CA PRO A 29 -25.53 2.24 -3.16
C PRO A 29 -25.01 3.63 -2.79
N LEU A 30 -24.63 4.43 -3.78
CA LEU A 30 -24.10 5.78 -3.63
C LEU A 30 -24.47 6.61 -4.85
N LEU A 31 -24.85 7.87 -4.63
CA LEU A 31 -25.07 8.87 -5.68
C LEU A 31 -23.91 9.86 -5.69
N ILE A 32 -23.46 10.21 -6.88
CA ILE A 32 -22.49 11.28 -7.13
C ILE A 32 -23.26 12.44 -7.74
N LEU A 33 -23.33 13.54 -7.00
CA LEU A 33 -24.08 14.72 -7.42
C LEU A 33 -23.13 15.80 -7.91
N ASP A 34 -23.53 16.50 -8.95
CA ASP A 34 -22.85 17.71 -9.45
C ASP A 34 -23.15 18.94 -8.58
N ALA A 35 -22.61 20.08 -8.97
CA ALA A 35 -22.82 21.36 -8.26
C ALA A 35 -24.29 21.81 -8.21
N THR A 36 -25.15 21.34 -9.14
CA THR A 36 -26.57 21.63 -9.17
C THR A 36 -27.41 20.65 -8.34
N GLY A 37 -26.76 19.58 -7.81
CA GLY A 37 -27.43 18.54 -7.05
C GLY A 37 -28.00 17.41 -7.92
N LEU A 38 -27.70 17.39 -9.22
CA LEU A 38 -28.16 16.35 -10.12
C LEU A 38 -27.17 15.15 -10.13
N PRO A 39 -27.69 13.90 -10.18
CA PRO A 39 -26.85 12.72 -10.26
C PRO A 39 -26.07 12.65 -11.57
N VAL A 40 -24.77 12.42 -11.47
CA VAL A 40 -23.92 12.16 -12.63
C VAL A 40 -24.00 10.67 -12.94
N PHE A 41 -24.92 10.32 -13.83
CA PHE A 41 -25.37 8.95 -14.09
C PHE A 41 -24.21 7.96 -14.38
N PHE A 42 -23.33 8.27 -15.32
CA PHE A 42 -22.33 7.30 -15.80
C PHE A 42 -21.35 6.86 -14.70
N ILE A 43 -21.00 7.75 -13.76
CA ILE A 43 -20.11 7.40 -12.64
C ILE A 43 -20.86 6.65 -11.53
N CYS A 44 -22.15 6.97 -11.30
CA CYS A 44 -23.00 6.22 -10.38
C CYS A 44 -23.20 4.79 -10.88
N GLU A 45 -23.44 4.60 -12.16
CA GLU A 45 -23.63 3.29 -12.80
C GLU A 45 -22.34 2.47 -12.79
N TRP A 46 -21.19 3.10 -13.12
CA TRP A 46 -19.90 2.46 -12.98
C TRP A 46 -19.67 1.96 -11.55
N TYR A 47 -19.92 2.81 -10.54
CA TYR A 47 -19.70 2.46 -9.14
C TYR A 47 -20.62 1.31 -8.71
N ARG A 48 -21.90 1.33 -9.07
CA ARG A 48 -22.85 0.25 -8.80
C ARG A 48 -22.32 -1.10 -9.32
N ARG A 49 -21.93 -1.14 -10.59
CA ARG A 49 -21.41 -2.37 -11.23
C ARG A 49 -20.10 -2.86 -10.59
N GLN A 50 -19.20 -1.95 -10.26
CA GLN A 50 -17.96 -2.32 -9.59
C GLN A 50 -18.22 -2.93 -8.20
N ARG A 51 -19.21 -2.43 -7.48
CA ARG A 51 -19.60 -2.97 -6.16
C ARG A 51 -20.22 -4.36 -6.25
N GLU A 52 -20.91 -4.68 -7.32
CA GLU A 52 -21.45 -6.02 -7.58
C GLU A 52 -20.33 -7.04 -7.83
N VAL A 53 -19.27 -6.64 -8.53
CA VAL A 53 -18.11 -7.52 -8.86
C VAL A 53 -17.12 -7.62 -7.71
N ASP A 54 -16.82 -6.50 -7.06
CA ASP A 54 -15.87 -6.38 -5.95
C ASP A 54 -16.52 -5.64 -4.77
N PRO A 55 -17.06 -6.35 -3.77
CA PRO A 55 -17.64 -5.74 -2.57
C PRO A 55 -16.58 -5.13 -1.64
N GLY A 56 -15.27 -5.27 -1.97
CA GLY A 56 -14.18 -4.69 -1.20
C GLY A 56 -14.06 -3.17 -1.32
N ARG A 57 -12.94 -2.62 -0.85
CA ARG A 57 -12.68 -1.17 -0.89
C ARG A 57 -12.09 -0.66 -2.20
N THR A 58 -11.82 -1.53 -3.17
CA THR A 58 -11.25 -1.12 -4.46
C THR A 58 -12.16 -0.15 -5.22
N PRO A 59 -13.50 -0.39 -5.29
CA PRO A 59 -14.42 0.53 -5.96
C PRO A 59 -14.42 1.94 -5.35
N GLU A 60 -14.37 2.08 -4.02
CA GLU A 60 -14.29 3.38 -3.35
C GLU A 60 -12.99 4.11 -3.68
N THR A 61 -11.87 3.38 -3.65
CA THR A 61 -10.57 3.96 -3.98
C THR A 61 -10.52 4.43 -5.44
N TYR A 62 -11.08 3.64 -6.34
CA TYR A 62 -11.15 4.00 -7.76
C TYR A 62 -12.11 5.17 -7.99
N LEU A 63 -13.25 5.18 -7.29
CA LEU A 63 -14.18 6.30 -7.34
C LEU A 63 -13.49 7.60 -6.94
N ASP A 64 -12.77 7.60 -5.81
CA ASP A 64 -12.03 8.78 -5.35
C ASP A 64 -11.02 9.29 -6.38
N MET A 65 -10.39 8.38 -7.13
CA MET A 65 -9.47 8.75 -8.22
C MET A 65 -10.20 9.26 -9.46
N LEU A 66 -11.44 8.82 -9.71
CA LEU A 66 -12.22 9.22 -10.88
C LEU A 66 -12.97 10.55 -10.70
N LEU A 67 -13.32 10.94 -9.47
CA LEU A 67 -14.09 12.16 -9.23
C LEU A 67 -13.43 13.41 -9.83
N PRO A 68 -12.12 13.66 -9.72
CA PRO A 68 -11.48 14.81 -10.36
C PRO A 68 -11.61 14.81 -11.89
N TRP A 69 -11.49 13.64 -12.54
CA TRP A 69 -11.73 13.51 -13.97
C TRP A 69 -13.16 13.88 -14.35
N VAL A 70 -14.15 13.38 -13.61
CA VAL A 70 -15.57 13.72 -13.82
C VAL A 70 -15.81 15.22 -13.62
N GLY A 71 -15.24 15.79 -12.54
CA GLY A 71 -15.31 17.22 -12.27
C GLY A 71 -14.66 18.06 -13.37
N PHE A 72 -13.52 17.62 -13.92
CA PHE A 72 -12.86 18.25 -15.05
C PHE A 72 -13.78 18.27 -16.28
N LEU A 73 -14.35 17.14 -16.65
CA LEU A 73 -15.28 17.07 -17.78
C LEU A 73 -16.46 18.03 -17.62
N LEU A 74 -17.06 18.10 -16.44
CA LEU A 74 -18.20 18.98 -16.17
C LEU A 74 -17.81 20.46 -16.23
N ARG A 75 -16.66 20.86 -15.66
CA ARG A 75 -16.18 22.25 -15.70
C ARG A 75 -15.93 22.76 -17.11
N HIS A 76 -15.40 21.89 -17.98
CA HIS A 76 -15.09 22.23 -19.37
C HIS A 76 -16.23 21.95 -20.33
N HIS A 77 -17.39 21.47 -19.83
CA HIS A 77 -18.52 21.04 -20.64
C HIS A 77 -18.16 19.98 -21.70
N TYR A 78 -17.22 19.10 -21.35
CA TYR A 78 -16.76 18.01 -22.21
C TYR A 78 -17.66 16.79 -22.08
N ALA A 79 -17.99 16.19 -23.22
CA ALA A 79 -18.82 14.98 -23.25
C ALA A 79 -17.97 13.77 -22.79
N TRP A 80 -18.43 13.09 -21.74
CA TRP A 80 -17.79 11.87 -21.22
C TRP A 80 -17.83 10.69 -22.22
N ASN A 81 -18.76 10.72 -23.17
CA ASN A 81 -18.97 9.72 -24.21
C ASN A 81 -18.52 10.20 -25.60
N ALA A 82 -17.63 11.18 -25.67
CA ALA A 82 -17.01 11.60 -26.91
C ALA A 82 -16.19 10.48 -27.55
N GLU A 83 -15.87 10.63 -28.84
CA GLU A 83 -14.98 9.72 -29.57
C GLU A 83 -13.62 9.56 -28.88
N PRO A 84 -12.95 8.39 -29.04
CA PRO A 84 -11.70 8.09 -28.33
C PRO A 84 -10.62 9.16 -28.47
N ASP A 85 -10.41 9.70 -29.65
CA ASP A 85 -9.37 10.71 -29.90
C ASP A 85 -9.64 12.03 -29.15
N ARG A 86 -10.90 12.44 -29.08
CA ARG A 86 -11.33 13.60 -28.28
C ARG A 86 -11.11 13.35 -26.81
N LEU A 87 -11.52 12.18 -26.29
CA LEU A 87 -11.30 11.83 -24.90
C LEU A 87 -9.81 11.73 -24.56
N ARG A 88 -8.97 11.25 -25.49
CA ARG A 88 -7.50 11.24 -25.33
C ARG A 88 -6.96 12.67 -25.20
N ALA A 89 -7.45 13.60 -26.02
CA ALA A 89 -7.09 15.02 -25.91
C ALA A 89 -7.49 15.61 -24.56
N TYR A 90 -8.72 15.37 -24.10
CA TYR A 90 -9.20 15.80 -22.79
C TYR A 90 -8.40 15.16 -21.63
N LEU A 91 -8.01 13.90 -21.75
CA LEU A 91 -7.15 13.23 -20.75
C LEU A 91 -5.76 13.87 -20.67
N VAL A 92 -5.16 14.24 -21.81
CA VAL A 92 -3.87 14.95 -21.84
C VAL A 92 -3.99 16.31 -21.15
N GLU A 93 -5.05 17.06 -21.43
CA GLU A 93 -5.34 18.35 -20.79
C GLU A 93 -5.53 18.16 -19.27
N PHE A 94 -6.37 17.23 -18.84
CA PHE A 94 -6.59 16.87 -17.45
C PHE A 94 -5.29 16.51 -16.72
N PHE A 95 -4.43 15.68 -17.33
CA PHE A 95 -3.16 15.34 -16.71
C PHE A 95 -2.23 16.53 -16.56
N ARG A 96 -2.27 17.49 -17.46
CA ARG A 96 -1.45 18.71 -17.40
C ARG A 96 -2.00 19.73 -16.40
N GLU A 97 -3.27 19.99 -16.45
CA GLU A 97 -3.91 21.08 -15.68
C GLU A 97 -4.27 20.68 -14.27
N ASP A 98 -5.09 19.64 -14.09
CA ASP A 98 -5.61 19.25 -12.78
C ASP A 98 -4.63 18.35 -12.01
N VAL A 99 -3.90 17.48 -12.72
CA VAL A 99 -2.97 16.54 -12.08
C VAL A 99 -1.55 17.09 -12.03
N ALA A 100 -1.26 18.18 -12.74
CA ALA A 100 0.07 18.79 -12.85
C ALA A 100 1.16 17.77 -13.21
N CYS A 101 0.89 16.96 -14.24
CA CYS A 101 1.81 15.95 -14.77
C CYS A 101 2.50 16.43 -16.04
N LEU A 102 3.74 15.98 -16.25
CA LEU A 102 4.38 16.02 -17.56
C LEU A 102 3.82 14.88 -18.43
N VAL A 103 3.40 15.23 -19.65
CA VAL A 103 2.93 14.30 -20.66
C VAL A 103 3.89 14.37 -21.84
N SER A 104 4.54 13.26 -22.17
CA SER A 104 5.52 13.15 -23.24
C SER A 104 5.28 11.90 -24.10
N PRO A 105 5.70 11.88 -25.38
CA PRO A 105 5.62 10.68 -26.19
C PRO A 105 6.41 9.51 -25.57
N ASP A 106 5.89 8.29 -25.68
CA ASP A 106 6.62 7.08 -25.29
C ASP A 106 7.54 6.66 -26.45
N SER A 107 8.84 6.92 -26.33
CA SER A 107 9.84 6.55 -27.34
C SER A 107 9.87 5.04 -27.69
N LYS A 108 9.25 4.21 -26.87
CA LYS A 108 9.15 2.77 -27.08
C LYS A 108 7.86 2.33 -27.77
N ARG A 109 6.92 3.26 -27.99
CA ARG A 109 5.60 2.98 -28.59
C ARG A 109 5.13 4.18 -29.40
N GLU A 110 4.87 3.96 -30.66
CA GLU A 110 4.59 5.00 -31.66
C GLU A 110 3.40 5.93 -31.31
N GLU A 111 2.43 5.45 -30.54
CA GLU A 111 1.26 6.23 -30.12
C GLU A 111 1.13 6.34 -28.59
N GLY A 112 2.14 5.86 -27.86
CA GLY A 112 2.09 5.82 -26.39
C GLY A 112 2.45 7.17 -25.79
N LEU A 113 1.84 7.48 -24.65
CA LEU A 113 2.12 8.65 -23.83
C LEU A 113 2.66 8.23 -22.46
N LEU A 114 3.75 8.85 -22.04
CA LEU A 114 4.33 8.72 -20.71
C LEU A 114 3.84 9.86 -19.83
N ILE A 115 3.29 9.49 -18.68
CA ILE A 115 2.79 10.42 -17.66
C ILE A 115 3.76 10.40 -16.47
N GLU A 116 4.25 11.56 -16.08
CA GLU A 116 5.16 11.72 -14.94
C GLU A 116 4.65 12.80 -13.99
N THR A 117 4.56 12.50 -12.69
CA THR A 117 4.20 13.47 -11.66
C THR A 117 5.31 14.50 -11.49
N THR A 118 4.96 15.78 -11.41
CA THR A 118 5.88 16.88 -11.04
C THR A 118 5.88 17.11 -9.53
N GLY A 119 6.74 18.00 -9.05
CA GLY A 119 6.74 18.44 -7.64
C GLY A 119 5.47 19.18 -7.20
N GLY A 120 4.71 19.74 -8.17
CA GLY A 120 3.42 20.39 -7.93
C GLY A 120 2.20 19.46 -8.06
N SER A 121 2.43 18.20 -8.42
CA SER A 121 1.31 17.26 -8.59
C SER A 121 0.63 16.93 -7.24
N PRO A 122 -0.72 16.97 -7.17
CA PRO A 122 -1.46 16.54 -6.00
C PRO A 122 -1.42 15.02 -5.79
N LEU A 123 -0.85 14.27 -6.74
CA LEU A 123 -0.74 12.81 -6.69
C LEU A 123 0.70 12.33 -6.54
N SER A 124 0.87 11.33 -5.68
CA SER A 124 2.12 10.57 -5.67
C SER A 124 2.23 9.66 -6.90
N LYS A 125 3.44 9.20 -7.22
CA LYS A 125 3.67 8.23 -8.33
C LYS A 125 2.78 6.99 -8.20
N SER A 126 2.61 6.43 -6.98
CA SER A 126 1.74 5.28 -6.76
C SER A 126 0.26 5.60 -6.98
N SER A 127 -0.18 6.79 -6.58
CA SER A 127 -1.56 7.24 -6.79
C SER A 127 -1.88 7.49 -8.28
N LEU A 128 -0.90 7.99 -9.04
CA LEU A 128 -1.05 8.12 -10.50
C LEU A 128 -1.31 6.77 -11.17
N GLY A 129 -0.60 5.71 -10.76
CA GLY A 129 -0.86 4.35 -11.26
C GLY A 129 -2.29 3.88 -10.96
N VAL A 130 -2.82 4.21 -9.78
CA VAL A 130 -4.22 3.91 -9.42
C VAL A 130 -5.18 4.72 -10.27
N LEU A 131 -4.93 6.01 -10.52
CA LEU A 131 -5.75 6.84 -11.40
C LEU A 131 -5.82 6.27 -12.82
N LEU A 132 -4.69 5.90 -13.43
CA LEU A 132 -4.66 5.28 -14.76
C LEU A 132 -5.45 3.97 -14.81
N ALA A 133 -5.34 3.13 -13.78
CA ALA A 133 -6.12 1.90 -13.66
C ALA A 133 -7.61 2.17 -13.49
N SER A 134 -7.99 3.18 -12.71
CA SER A 134 -9.39 3.55 -12.51
C SER A 134 -10.05 4.12 -13.78
N LEU A 135 -9.33 4.95 -14.54
CA LEU A 135 -9.77 5.45 -15.85
C LEU A 135 -9.99 4.30 -16.85
N THR A 136 -9.04 3.36 -16.90
CA THR A 136 -9.20 2.16 -17.73
C THR A 136 -10.44 1.36 -17.33
N SER A 137 -10.64 1.12 -16.03
CA SER A 137 -11.81 0.42 -15.49
C SER A 137 -13.13 1.15 -15.80
N LEU A 138 -13.14 2.49 -15.74
CA LEU A 138 -14.33 3.28 -16.06
C LEU A 138 -14.82 2.96 -17.47
N TYR A 139 -13.97 3.15 -18.46
CA TYR A 139 -14.38 2.96 -19.85
C TYR A 139 -14.59 1.48 -20.21
N ASP A 140 -13.80 0.53 -19.67
CA ASP A 140 -14.06 -0.91 -19.87
C ASP A 140 -15.46 -1.29 -19.33
N THR A 141 -15.86 -0.76 -18.18
CA THR A 141 -17.18 -1.03 -17.59
C THR A 141 -18.32 -0.40 -18.41
N LEU A 142 -18.14 0.85 -18.86
CA LEU A 142 -19.15 1.54 -19.67
C LEU A 142 -19.32 0.89 -21.06
N ILE A 143 -18.24 0.39 -21.67
CA ILE A 143 -18.27 -0.39 -22.91
C ILE A 143 -19.04 -1.70 -22.67
N GLY A 144 -18.65 -2.47 -21.65
CA GLY A 144 -19.30 -3.74 -21.30
C GLY A 144 -20.78 -3.58 -20.94
N ALA A 145 -21.20 -2.38 -20.51
CA ALA A 145 -22.59 -2.04 -20.21
C ALA A 145 -23.36 -1.48 -21.42
N GLY A 146 -22.72 -1.24 -22.55
CA GLY A 146 -23.32 -0.64 -23.75
C GLY A 146 -23.55 0.85 -23.68
N TYR A 147 -23.02 1.56 -22.67
CA TYR A 147 -23.17 3.02 -22.52
C TYR A 147 -22.11 3.80 -23.31
N TYR A 148 -20.96 3.20 -23.62
CA TYR A 148 -19.91 3.80 -24.43
C TYR A 148 -19.69 2.94 -25.67
N PRO A 149 -20.04 3.46 -26.88
CA PRO A 149 -20.06 2.63 -28.09
C PRO A 149 -18.69 2.47 -28.78
N TYR A 150 -17.69 3.19 -28.28
CA TYR A 150 -16.35 3.19 -28.86
C TYR A 150 -15.39 2.29 -28.07
N GLN A 151 -14.18 2.13 -28.58
CA GLN A 151 -13.11 1.47 -27.84
C GLN A 151 -12.62 2.32 -26.64
N ASN A 152 -12.01 1.66 -25.65
CA ASN A 152 -11.51 2.33 -24.47
C ASN A 152 -10.42 3.36 -24.82
N PRO A 153 -10.60 4.66 -24.52
CA PRO A 153 -9.64 5.72 -24.86
C PRO A 153 -8.28 5.55 -24.16
N MET A 154 -8.23 4.76 -23.07
CA MET A 154 -6.98 4.43 -22.37
C MET A 154 -6.14 3.37 -23.08
N ARG A 155 -6.70 2.71 -24.11
CA ARG A 155 -6.05 1.62 -24.85
C ARG A 155 -5.70 2.06 -26.26
N SER A 156 -4.58 1.53 -26.77
CA SER A 156 -4.19 1.70 -28.18
C SER A 156 -5.02 0.78 -29.08
N GLU A 157 -5.25 1.19 -30.31
CA GLU A 157 -5.84 0.34 -31.34
C GLU A 157 -4.95 -0.84 -31.70
N ARG A 158 -3.65 -0.69 -31.48
CA ARG A 158 -2.69 -1.76 -31.75
C ARG A 158 -2.82 -2.90 -30.77
N MET A 159 -2.97 -4.09 -31.31
CA MET A 159 -2.99 -5.33 -30.56
C MET A 159 -1.56 -5.88 -30.49
N ILE A 160 -1.10 -6.22 -29.29
CA ILE A 160 0.13 -7.00 -29.11
C ILE A 160 -0.24 -8.48 -29.10
N VAL A 161 0.35 -9.24 -30.01
CA VAL A 161 0.31 -10.70 -29.99
C VAL A 161 1.37 -11.18 -29.00
N LEU A 162 0.95 -11.67 -27.83
CA LEU A 162 1.86 -12.29 -26.88
C LEU A 162 2.05 -13.76 -27.25
N ARG A 163 3.31 -14.17 -27.44
CA ARG A 163 3.64 -15.59 -27.58
C ARG A 163 3.39 -16.31 -26.26
N GLN A 164 3.09 -17.59 -26.33
CA GLN A 164 2.72 -18.43 -25.18
C GLN A 164 3.72 -18.35 -24.00
N GLU A 165 5.01 -18.22 -24.30
CA GLU A 165 6.07 -18.03 -23.30
C GLU A 165 5.90 -16.73 -22.48
N HIS A 166 5.52 -15.65 -23.12
CA HIS A 166 5.25 -14.37 -22.46
C HIS A 166 3.95 -14.41 -21.64
N LEU A 167 2.95 -15.17 -22.09
CA LEU A 167 1.71 -15.39 -21.34
C LEU A 167 1.95 -16.17 -20.05
N ARG A 168 2.86 -17.16 -20.06
CA ARG A 168 3.29 -17.87 -18.84
C ARG A 168 4.00 -16.92 -17.87
N GLN A 169 4.87 -16.04 -18.37
CA GLN A 169 5.54 -15.03 -17.54
C GLN A 169 4.55 -14.01 -16.98
N VAL A 170 3.56 -13.55 -17.75
CA VAL A 170 2.51 -12.62 -17.31
C VAL A 170 1.57 -13.28 -16.30
N LYS A 171 1.22 -14.56 -16.46
CA LYS A 171 0.46 -15.33 -15.46
C LYS A 171 1.21 -15.48 -14.15
N ASN A 172 2.50 -15.75 -14.20
CA ASN A 172 3.37 -15.85 -13.04
C ASN A 172 3.61 -14.48 -12.39
N ALA A 173 3.41 -13.38 -13.13
CA ALA A 173 3.59 -12.00 -12.68
C ALA A 173 2.42 -11.45 -11.85
N GLY A 174 1.41 -12.27 -11.54
CA GLY A 174 0.27 -11.82 -10.74
C GLY A 174 -0.54 -10.69 -11.40
N ALA A 175 -0.50 -10.59 -12.74
CA ALA A 175 -1.42 -9.72 -13.45
C ALA A 175 -2.86 -10.07 -13.04
N PRO A 176 -3.71 -9.08 -12.70
CA PRO A 176 -5.08 -9.36 -12.31
C PRO A 176 -5.73 -10.20 -13.40
N ASP A 177 -6.35 -11.32 -13.01
CA ASP A 177 -7.24 -12.07 -13.90
C ASP A 177 -8.23 -11.06 -14.49
N HIS A 178 -8.06 -10.75 -15.77
CA HIS A 178 -9.05 -9.94 -16.47
C HIS A 178 -10.35 -10.73 -16.40
N ALA A 179 -11.33 -10.15 -15.70
CA ALA A 179 -12.64 -10.75 -15.52
C ALA A 179 -13.21 -11.14 -16.89
N GLY A 180 -13.29 -12.43 -17.18
CA GLY A 180 -13.78 -12.98 -18.44
C GLY A 180 -13.07 -14.24 -18.92
N ILE A 181 -11.94 -14.65 -18.34
CA ILE A 181 -11.18 -15.81 -18.84
C ILE A 181 -11.23 -16.98 -17.83
N ARG A 182 -12.30 -17.10 -17.07
CA ARG A 182 -12.56 -18.30 -16.26
C ARG A 182 -13.42 -19.28 -17.07
N GLY A 183 -12.82 -20.37 -17.51
CA GLY A 183 -13.55 -21.55 -17.99
C GLY A 183 -13.20 -22.07 -19.38
N GLU A 184 -12.39 -21.38 -20.18
CA GLU A 184 -11.97 -21.93 -21.47
C GLU A 184 -10.67 -22.71 -21.33
N THR A 185 -10.67 -23.96 -21.73
CA THR A 185 -9.49 -24.77 -22.01
C THR A 185 -8.61 -24.01 -22.97
N TRP A 186 -7.39 -23.68 -22.56
CA TRP A 186 -6.43 -22.89 -23.34
C TRP A 186 -6.00 -23.69 -24.56
N GLN A 187 -6.66 -23.47 -25.70
CA GLN A 187 -6.11 -23.85 -26.97
C GLN A 187 -4.93 -22.95 -27.30
N GLU A 188 -3.93 -23.49 -27.97
CA GLU A 188 -2.63 -22.89 -28.31
C GLU A 188 -2.75 -21.74 -29.34
N THR A 189 -3.56 -20.75 -29.12
CA THR A 189 -3.72 -19.61 -30.02
C THR A 189 -2.99 -18.39 -29.45
N ASN A 190 -2.19 -17.75 -30.31
CA ASN A 190 -1.63 -16.42 -30.04
C ASN A 190 -2.80 -15.45 -29.79
N ARG A 191 -2.94 -14.91 -28.57
CA ARG A 191 -3.97 -13.91 -28.26
C ARG A 191 -3.40 -12.52 -28.45
N ALA A 192 -4.16 -11.68 -29.14
CA ALA A 192 -3.87 -10.27 -29.29
C ALA A 192 -4.52 -9.49 -28.13
N PHE A 193 -3.77 -8.61 -27.47
CA PHE A 193 -4.24 -7.76 -26.37
C PHE A 193 -4.04 -6.28 -26.71
N PRO A 194 -5.04 -5.42 -26.45
CA PRO A 194 -4.85 -3.98 -26.60
C PRO A 194 -3.80 -3.48 -25.59
N THR A 195 -2.93 -2.59 -26.03
CA THR A 195 -1.92 -2.00 -25.16
C THR A 195 -2.45 -0.74 -24.50
N ASN A 196 -1.95 -0.44 -23.28
CA ASN A 196 -2.27 0.84 -22.66
C ASN A 196 -1.56 1.98 -23.37
N GLN A 197 -2.32 2.97 -23.79
CA GLN A 197 -1.80 4.16 -24.45
C GLN A 197 -1.15 5.11 -23.43
N PHE A 198 -1.78 5.31 -22.28
CA PHE A 198 -1.22 6.10 -21.20
C PHE A 198 -0.43 5.21 -20.26
N ARG A 199 0.82 5.54 -20.04
CA ARG A 199 1.70 4.79 -19.15
C ARG A 199 2.40 5.72 -18.17
N GLN A 200 2.47 5.32 -16.94
CA GLN A 200 3.31 5.99 -15.97
C GLN A 200 4.78 5.74 -16.31
N LYS A 201 5.58 6.83 -16.33
CA LYS A 201 7.04 6.68 -16.39
C LYS A 201 7.52 5.92 -15.16
N ARG A 202 8.03 4.71 -15.37
CA ARG A 202 8.54 3.88 -14.28
C ARG A 202 9.80 4.54 -13.71
N GLY A 203 9.75 4.84 -12.40
CA GLY A 203 10.94 5.20 -11.64
C GLY A 203 11.85 3.98 -11.40
N LYS A 204 12.89 4.16 -10.59
CA LYS A 204 13.68 3.02 -10.08
C LYS A 204 12.76 2.01 -9.40
N VAL A 205 13.10 0.73 -9.54
CA VAL A 205 12.39 -0.34 -8.82
C VAL A 205 12.44 -0.02 -7.33
N TRP A 206 11.25 -0.03 -6.69
CA TRP A 206 11.18 0.18 -5.25
C TRP A 206 11.77 -1.05 -4.55
N GLU A 207 12.75 -0.81 -3.69
CA GLU A 207 13.33 -1.82 -2.82
C GLU A 207 13.10 -1.38 -1.36
N PRO A 208 12.61 -2.26 -0.48
CA PRO A 208 12.39 -1.91 0.91
C PRO A 208 13.73 -1.59 1.61
N GLU A 209 13.85 -0.42 2.23
CA GLU A 209 15.05 -0.01 2.96
C GLU A 209 15.47 -1.03 4.03
N VAL A 210 14.49 -1.60 4.73
CA VAL A 210 14.72 -2.65 5.73
C VAL A 210 15.40 -3.90 5.17
N VAL A 211 15.33 -4.13 3.86
CA VAL A 211 16.03 -5.23 3.18
C VAL A 211 17.43 -4.81 2.74
N LEU A 212 17.61 -3.54 2.37
CA LEU A 212 18.90 -2.99 1.94
C LEU A 212 19.85 -2.79 3.11
N GLU A 213 19.37 -2.25 4.23
CA GLU A 213 20.15 -1.98 5.44
C GLU A 213 19.58 -2.73 6.66
N PRO A 214 19.60 -4.08 6.67
CA PRO A 214 18.82 -4.83 7.62
C PRO A 214 19.30 -4.73 9.08
N ASN A 215 20.59 -4.63 9.35
CA ASN A 215 21.07 -4.71 10.73
C ASN A 215 20.76 -3.44 11.51
N ALA A 216 21.20 -2.27 11.03
CA ALA A 216 20.98 -1.00 11.71
C ALA A 216 19.49 -0.62 11.72
N VAL A 217 18.82 -0.69 10.56
CA VAL A 217 17.40 -0.33 10.42
C VAL A 217 16.51 -1.29 11.22
N GLN A 218 16.76 -2.62 11.15
CA GLN A 218 16.00 -3.61 11.91
C GLN A 218 16.14 -3.43 13.42
N GLU A 219 17.34 -3.15 13.90
CA GLU A 219 17.59 -2.92 15.32
C GLU A 219 16.85 -1.68 15.82
N GLN A 220 16.92 -0.59 15.06
CA GLN A 220 16.24 0.66 15.44
C GLN A 220 14.72 0.51 15.35
N MET A 221 14.20 -0.16 14.33
CA MET A 221 12.77 -0.49 14.25
C MET A 221 12.34 -1.32 15.46
N GLN A 222 13.14 -2.31 15.86
CA GLN A 222 12.85 -3.14 17.03
C GLN A 222 12.78 -2.30 18.32
N LYS A 223 13.77 -1.45 18.58
CA LYS A 223 13.80 -0.55 19.76
C LYS A 223 12.57 0.37 19.78
N THR A 224 12.21 0.91 18.62
CA THR A 224 11.05 1.79 18.48
C THR A 224 9.74 1.04 18.78
N ILE A 225 9.56 -0.17 18.23
CA ILE A 225 8.36 -0.99 18.51
C ILE A 225 8.29 -1.43 19.97
N ASP A 226 9.41 -1.83 20.55
CA ASP A 226 9.46 -2.22 21.97
C ASP A 226 9.08 -1.04 22.89
N PHE A 227 9.49 0.18 22.55
CA PHE A 227 9.02 1.38 23.23
C PHE A 227 7.51 1.56 23.03
N MET A 228 6.99 1.49 21.80
CA MET A 228 5.56 1.66 21.53
C MET A 228 4.69 0.63 22.24
N VAL A 229 5.11 -0.64 22.29
CA VAL A 229 4.40 -1.71 23.00
C VAL A 229 4.33 -1.41 24.50
N ARG A 230 5.42 -0.97 25.12
CA ARG A 230 5.45 -0.65 26.56
C ARG A 230 4.63 0.57 26.93
N HIS A 231 4.50 1.55 26.03
CA HIS A 231 3.85 2.83 26.31
C HIS A 231 2.48 2.97 25.63
N ALA A 232 1.98 1.94 24.94
CA ALA A 232 0.64 1.96 24.38
C ALA A 232 -0.40 2.05 25.52
N PRO A 233 -1.31 3.04 25.48
CA PRO A 233 -2.24 3.30 26.57
C PRO A 233 -3.34 2.23 26.70
N PHE A 234 -3.55 1.45 25.64
CA PHE A 234 -4.57 0.40 25.60
C PHE A 234 -3.92 -0.95 25.32
N GLN A 235 -4.37 -1.96 26.06
CA GLN A 235 -3.91 -3.35 25.89
C GLN A 235 -4.18 -3.86 24.47
N ARG A 236 -5.30 -3.46 23.87
CA ARG A 236 -5.62 -3.69 22.46
C ARG A 236 -4.49 -3.26 21.52
N ASP A 237 -3.98 -2.04 21.68
CA ASP A 237 -2.97 -1.49 20.79
C ASP A 237 -1.62 -2.19 20.98
N GLN A 238 -1.28 -2.56 22.21
CA GLN A 238 -0.11 -3.40 22.51
C GLN A 238 -0.17 -4.74 21.76
N ILE A 239 -1.31 -5.41 21.82
CA ILE A 239 -1.53 -6.70 21.17
C ILE A 239 -1.45 -6.58 19.65
N ILE A 240 -2.06 -5.55 19.06
CA ILE A 240 -2.00 -5.30 17.61
C ILE A 240 -0.56 -5.07 17.17
N LEU A 241 0.24 -4.29 17.90
CA LEU A 241 1.67 -4.08 17.63
C LEU A 241 2.46 -5.39 17.69
N LEU A 242 2.21 -6.23 18.70
CA LEU A 242 2.84 -7.53 18.84
C LEU A 242 2.46 -8.48 17.70
N LEU A 243 1.18 -8.54 17.32
CA LEU A 243 0.72 -9.35 16.19
C LEU A 243 1.33 -8.89 14.88
N LEU A 244 1.37 -7.60 14.58
CA LEU A 244 2.03 -7.05 13.38
C LEU A 244 3.49 -7.50 13.30
N ARG A 245 4.23 -7.38 14.40
CA ARG A 245 5.64 -7.74 14.49
C ARG A 245 5.88 -9.24 14.31
N GLN A 246 5.07 -10.08 14.97
CA GLN A 246 5.30 -11.53 14.99
C GLN A 246 4.81 -12.24 13.73
N THR A 247 3.64 -11.84 13.23
CA THR A 247 2.98 -12.56 12.14
C THR A 247 3.32 -12.00 10.76
N GLY A 248 3.68 -10.71 10.68
CA GLY A 248 3.80 -9.99 9.41
C GLY A 248 2.47 -9.88 8.66
N ALA A 249 1.34 -10.11 9.32
CA ALA A 249 0.01 -9.89 8.74
C ALA A 249 -0.19 -8.40 8.39
N ARG A 250 -1.08 -8.11 7.46
CA ARG A 250 -1.44 -6.72 7.16
C ARG A 250 -2.28 -6.15 8.31
N LEU A 251 -2.13 -4.86 8.60
CA LEU A 251 -2.88 -4.20 9.67
C LEU A 251 -4.39 -4.48 9.58
N VAL A 252 -4.98 -4.38 8.39
CA VAL A 252 -6.40 -4.63 8.20
C VAL A 252 -6.80 -6.07 8.55
N GLU A 253 -5.94 -7.03 8.29
CA GLU A 253 -6.18 -8.45 8.59
C GLU A 253 -6.23 -8.69 10.10
N ILE A 254 -5.44 -7.94 10.88
CA ILE A 254 -5.42 -8.02 12.35
C ILE A 254 -6.60 -7.25 12.95
N VAL A 255 -6.83 -6.02 12.51
CA VAL A 255 -7.85 -5.14 13.10
C VAL A 255 -9.27 -5.68 12.84
N GLU A 256 -9.49 -6.33 11.68
CA GLU A 256 -10.78 -6.94 11.31
C GLU A 256 -10.91 -8.40 11.80
N MET A 257 -10.02 -8.86 12.67
CA MET A 257 -10.11 -10.20 13.26
C MET A 257 -11.41 -10.34 14.07
N THR A 258 -12.09 -11.47 13.87
CA THR A 258 -13.30 -11.82 14.61
C THR A 258 -13.00 -12.74 15.79
N VAL A 259 -13.91 -12.81 16.72
CA VAL A 259 -13.84 -13.75 17.85
C VAL A 259 -13.77 -15.20 17.35
N GLY A 260 -14.55 -15.57 16.31
CA GLY A 260 -14.51 -16.90 15.72
C GLY A 260 -13.15 -17.21 15.09
N GLY A 261 -12.55 -16.25 14.39
CA GLY A 261 -11.19 -16.40 13.86
C GLY A 261 -10.15 -16.66 14.96
N TYR A 262 -10.25 -15.98 16.09
CA TYR A 262 -9.39 -16.22 17.25
C TYR A 262 -9.73 -17.52 17.99
N ARG A 263 -11.01 -17.84 18.17
CA ARG A 263 -11.45 -19.06 18.86
C ARG A 263 -10.92 -20.32 18.18
N ASN A 264 -10.96 -20.37 16.85
CA ASN A 264 -10.42 -21.48 16.08
C ASN A 264 -8.89 -21.58 16.22
N ALA A 265 -8.21 -20.46 16.48
CA ALA A 265 -6.78 -20.40 16.71
C ALA A 265 -6.33 -20.85 18.10
N ARG A 266 -7.18 -20.66 19.13
CA ARG A 266 -6.83 -20.86 20.55
C ARG A 266 -6.21 -22.21 20.84
N ARG A 267 -6.65 -23.29 20.18
CA ARG A 267 -6.11 -24.65 20.37
C ARG A 267 -4.71 -24.86 19.83
N SER A 268 -4.17 -23.93 19.06
CA SER A 268 -2.93 -24.12 18.30
C SER A 268 -2.06 -22.86 18.13
N GLY A 269 -2.31 -21.78 18.90
CA GLY A 269 -1.54 -20.53 18.76
C GLY A 269 -1.68 -19.90 17.36
N ARG A 270 -2.87 -19.95 16.78
CA ARG A 270 -3.17 -19.48 15.42
C ARG A 270 -4.44 -18.64 15.43
N ALA A 271 -4.62 -17.83 14.39
CA ALA A 271 -5.90 -17.18 14.09
C ALA A 271 -6.20 -17.25 12.61
N LEU A 272 -7.47 -17.43 12.26
CA LEU A 272 -7.96 -17.25 10.91
C LEU A 272 -8.25 -15.77 10.68
N VAL A 273 -7.70 -15.21 9.61
CA VAL A 273 -7.92 -13.83 9.21
C VAL A 273 -8.26 -13.76 7.73
N LYS A 274 -9.09 -12.79 7.35
CA LYS A 274 -9.43 -12.56 5.94
C LYS A 274 -8.18 -12.13 5.17
N ASN A 275 -7.79 -12.91 4.17
CA ASN A 275 -6.64 -12.58 3.32
C ASN A 275 -6.99 -11.43 2.37
N LYS A 276 -6.48 -10.24 2.61
CA LYS A 276 -6.70 -9.08 1.75
C LYS A 276 -6.29 -9.32 0.30
N GLY A 277 -5.24 -10.12 0.08
CA GLY A 277 -4.76 -10.47 -1.27
C GLY A 277 -5.74 -11.30 -2.09
N SER A 278 -6.72 -11.94 -1.45
CA SER A 278 -7.79 -12.71 -2.09
C SER A 278 -9.09 -11.93 -2.29
N ARG A 279 -9.07 -10.61 -2.11
CA ARG A 279 -10.28 -9.76 -2.11
C ARG A 279 -11.29 -10.16 -1.03
N GLY A 280 -10.81 -10.70 0.10
CA GLY A 280 -11.63 -11.16 1.22
C GLY A 280 -12.38 -12.50 0.98
N ARG A 281 -12.07 -13.19 -0.13
CA ARG A 281 -12.70 -14.49 -0.47
C ARG A 281 -12.04 -15.67 0.22
N GLU A 282 -10.79 -15.53 0.62
CA GLU A 282 -10.00 -16.57 1.26
C GLU A 282 -9.56 -16.12 2.64
N GLU A 283 -9.50 -17.06 3.55
CA GLU A 283 -8.90 -16.89 4.85
C GLU A 283 -7.46 -17.39 4.81
N LYS A 284 -6.62 -16.83 5.68
CA LYS A 284 -5.29 -17.34 5.93
C LYS A 284 -5.08 -17.53 7.42
N MET A 285 -4.23 -18.48 7.76
CA MET A 285 -3.78 -18.69 9.12
C MET A 285 -2.64 -17.74 9.46
N ILE A 286 -2.69 -17.10 10.61
CA ILE A 286 -1.56 -16.40 11.23
C ILE A 286 -1.15 -17.13 12.50
N TYR A 287 0.16 -17.08 12.80
CA TYR A 287 0.75 -17.79 13.94
C TYR A 287 1.38 -16.81 14.90
N PHE A 288 1.13 -16.98 16.19
CA PHE A 288 1.67 -16.13 17.25
C PHE A 288 2.09 -16.93 18.48
N THR A 289 2.88 -16.30 19.32
CA THR A 289 3.47 -16.96 20.48
C THR A 289 2.44 -17.13 21.62
N PRO A 290 2.68 -18.07 22.55
CA PRO A 290 1.85 -18.21 23.76
C PRO A 290 1.76 -16.94 24.61
N THR A 291 2.75 -16.06 24.52
CA THR A 291 2.75 -14.75 25.21
C THR A 291 1.66 -13.84 24.63
N VAL A 292 1.55 -13.76 23.30
CA VAL A 292 0.47 -12.98 22.65
C VAL A 292 -0.88 -13.60 22.93
N GLU A 293 -0.97 -14.92 22.95
CA GLU A 293 -2.23 -15.62 23.30
C GLU A 293 -2.71 -15.27 24.71
N ARG A 294 -1.82 -15.31 25.69
CA ARG A 294 -2.14 -14.88 27.07
C ARG A 294 -2.58 -13.43 27.12
N SER A 295 -1.92 -12.54 26.38
CA SER A 295 -2.30 -11.14 26.30
C SER A 295 -3.69 -10.93 25.68
N LEU A 296 -4.03 -11.70 24.64
CA LEU A 296 -5.36 -11.69 24.01
C LEU A 296 -6.45 -12.15 24.98
N LEU A 297 -6.21 -13.23 25.72
CA LEU A 297 -7.15 -13.71 26.75
C LEU A 297 -7.34 -12.67 27.86
N GLY A 298 -6.24 -12.08 28.35
CA GLY A 298 -6.30 -10.99 29.32
C GLY A 298 -7.11 -9.81 28.81
N TYR A 299 -6.88 -9.39 27.58
CA TYR A 299 -7.64 -8.31 26.93
C TYR A 299 -9.13 -8.61 26.85
N ILE A 300 -9.53 -9.82 26.46
CA ILE A 300 -10.93 -10.23 26.38
C ILE A 300 -11.60 -10.12 27.74
N GLN A 301 -10.91 -10.57 28.80
CA GLN A 301 -11.45 -10.60 30.16
C GLN A 301 -11.51 -9.22 30.84
N THR A 302 -10.67 -8.29 30.41
CA THR A 302 -10.49 -6.98 31.05
C THR A 302 -10.94 -5.82 30.16
N GLU A 303 -10.06 -5.29 29.31
CA GLU A 303 -10.32 -4.08 28.54
C GLU A 303 -11.48 -4.27 27.54
N ARG A 304 -11.52 -5.40 26.81
CA ARG A 304 -12.62 -5.66 25.87
C ARG A 304 -13.96 -5.75 26.60
N ALA A 305 -13.99 -6.48 27.71
CA ALA A 305 -15.20 -6.63 28.51
C ALA A 305 -15.72 -5.29 29.06
N HIS A 306 -14.80 -4.37 29.40
CA HIS A 306 -15.17 -3.02 29.81
C HIS A 306 -15.87 -2.21 28.72
N TYR A 307 -15.47 -2.44 27.45
CA TYR A 307 -16.05 -1.74 26.30
C TYR A 307 -17.15 -2.54 25.59
N ASP A 308 -17.35 -3.82 25.93
CA ASP A 308 -18.43 -4.64 25.36
C ASP A 308 -19.79 -4.11 25.84
N PRO A 309 -20.72 -3.75 24.94
CA PRO A 309 -22.03 -3.22 25.32
C PRO A 309 -22.84 -4.15 26.25
N GLN A 310 -22.54 -5.47 26.22
CA GLN A 310 -23.19 -6.49 27.05
C GLN A 310 -22.33 -6.90 28.25
N GLY A 311 -21.13 -6.33 28.41
CA GLY A 311 -20.22 -6.65 29.53
C GLY A 311 -19.69 -8.08 29.55
N ARG A 312 -19.67 -8.78 28.40
CA ARG A 312 -19.24 -10.18 28.28
C ARG A 312 -17.74 -10.33 28.52
N LYS A 313 -17.35 -11.16 29.45
CA LYS A 313 -15.96 -11.34 29.90
C LYS A 313 -15.28 -12.62 29.41
N ARG A 314 -16.08 -13.60 29.03
CA ARG A 314 -15.55 -14.91 28.63
C ARG A 314 -15.62 -15.07 27.12
N LEU A 315 -14.63 -15.76 26.58
CA LEU A 315 -14.57 -16.01 25.14
C LEU A 315 -15.81 -16.82 24.66
N GLU A 316 -16.31 -17.73 25.50
CA GLU A 316 -17.45 -18.58 25.24
C GLU A 316 -18.78 -17.79 25.15
N GLU A 317 -18.86 -16.62 25.79
CA GLU A 317 -20.04 -15.75 25.80
C GLU A 317 -20.16 -14.90 24.51
N LEU A 318 -19.06 -14.80 23.74
CA LEU A 318 -18.98 -13.95 22.55
C LEU A 318 -19.45 -14.74 21.31
N ASN A 319 -20.02 -14.04 20.34
CA ASN A 319 -20.37 -14.64 19.05
C ASN A 319 -19.18 -14.69 18.10
N ASP A 320 -19.15 -15.66 17.20
CA ASP A 320 -18.05 -15.83 16.24
C ASP A 320 -17.88 -14.61 15.30
N HIS A 321 -18.97 -13.91 14.99
CA HIS A 321 -18.95 -12.72 14.14
C HIS A 321 -18.62 -11.42 14.89
N ASP A 322 -18.55 -11.46 16.22
CA ASP A 322 -18.20 -10.30 17.00
C ASP A 322 -16.77 -9.83 16.63
N PRO A 323 -16.52 -8.52 16.52
CA PRO A 323 -15.17 -8.01 16.35
C PRO A 323 -14.33 -8.32 17.59
N LEU A 324 -13.11 -8.80 17.37
CA LEU A 324 -12.21 -9.09 18.49
C LEU A 324 -11.77 -7.81 19.18
N PHE A 325 -11.41 -6.78 18.42
CA PHE A 325 -10.95 -5.49 18.94
C PHE A 325 -12.04 -4.43 18.91
N LEU A 326 -12.29 -3.80 20.06
CA LEU A 326 -13.32 -2.78 20.24
C LEU A 326 -12.69 -1.39 20.48
N THR A 327 -13.40 -0.35 20.06
CA THR A 327 -13.15 1.03 20.50
C THR A 327 -13.63 1.23 21.95
N ARG A 328 -13.30 2.36 22.57
CA ARG A 328 -13.80 2.75 23.89
C ARG A 328 -15.33 2.88 23.93
N THR A 329 -15.98 3.05 22.79
CA THR A 329 -17.44 3.15 22.66
C THR A 329 -18.11 1.82 22.30
N GLY A 330 -17.38 0.70 22.36
CA GLY A 330 -17.91 -0.64 22.05
C GLY A 330 -18.08 -0.93 20.54
N LYS A 331 -17.69 -0.02 19.66
CA LYS A 331 -17.73 -0.22 18.20
C LYS A 331 -16.51 -1.01 17.74
N PRO A 332 -16.56 -1.66 16.55
CA PRO A 332 -15.39 -2.32 15.97
C PRO A 332 -14.21 -1.36 15.87
N TYR A 333 -13.02 -1.82 16.25
CA TYR A 333 -11.79 -1.03 16.10
C TYR A 333 -11.41 -0.94 14.64
N THR A 334 -11.03 0.25 14.16
CA THR A 334 -10.79 0.49 12.75
C THR A 334 -9.31 0.73 12.45
N LYS A 335 -8.93 0.52 11.19
CA LYS A 335 -7.59 0.86 10.70
C LYS A 335 -7.25 2.35 10.95
N SER A 336 -8.21 3.26 10.77
CA SER A 336 -8.00 4.70 10.99
C SER A 336 -7.73 5.01 12.45
N ALA A 337 -8.50 4.40 13.38
CA ALA A 337 -8.28 4.53 14.81
C ALA A 337 -6.89 4.02 15.23
N PHE A 338 -6.44 2.88 14.66
CA PHE A 338 -5.10 2.39 14.91
C PHE A 338 -4.02 3.34 14.38
N TYR A 339 -4.17 3.91 13.17
CA TYR A 339 -3.19 4.86 12.66
C TYR A 339 -3.09 6.14 13.48
N TYR A 340 -4.16 6.59 14.09
CA TYR A 340 -4.11 7.69 15.05
C TYR A 340 -3.23 7.33 16.25
N GLN A 341 -3.46 6.19 16.89
CA GLN A 341 -2.64 5.70 18.00
C GLN A 341 -1.19 5.43 17.58
N TRP A 342 -0.99 4.82 16.42
CA TRP A 342 0.34 4.61 15.85
C TRP A 342 1.12 5.92 15.73
N ASN A 343 0.54 6.94 15.14
CA ASN A 343 1.22 8.23 14.94
C ASN A 343 1.61 8.87 16.28
N THR A 344 0.73 8.84 17.25
CA THR A 344 1.00 9.37 18.61
C THR A 344 2.16 8.63 19.27
N LEU A 345 2.09 7.29 19.32
CA LEU A 345 3.12 6.45 19.91
C LEU A 345 4.44 6.52 19.15
N PHE A 346 4.38 6.54 17.84
CA PHE A 346 5.55 6.60 16.97
C PHE A 346 6.29 7.93 17.14
N THR A 347 5.57 9.04 17.15
CA THR A 347 6.15 10.37 17.42
C THR A 347 6.81 10.39 18.81
N SER A 348 6.14 9.88 19.83
CA SER A 348 6.68 9.77 21.18
C SER A 348 7.96 8.91 21.23
N ALA A 349 7.95 7.78 20.51
CA ALA A 349 9.10 6.90 20.43
C ALA A 349 10.29 7.56 19.73
N GLN A 350 10.04 8.30 18.64
CA GLN A 350 11.10 9.02 17.92
C GLN A 350 11.81 10.05 18.79
N HIS A 351 11.08 10.72 19.70
CA HIS A 351 11.68 11.69 20.64
C HIS A 351 12.62 11.05 21.67
N GLN A 352 12.59 9.73 21.86
CA GLN A 352 13.52 9.01 22.74
C GLN A 352 14.89 8.74 22.10
N PHE A 353 15.01 8.94 20.79
CA PHE A 353 16.22 8.61 20.04
C PHE A 353 16.86 9.88 19.45
N GLU A 354 18.19 9.90 19.36
CA GLU A 354 18.91 10.95 18.64
C GLU A 354 18.45 11.00 17.16
N ARG A 355 18.44 12.19 16.55
CA ARG A 355 17.98 12.37 15.16
C ARG A 355 18.62 11.40 14.17
N ARG A 356 19.91 11.13 14.33
CA ARG A 356 20.65 10.17 13.47
C ARG A 356 20.22 8.72 13.62
N GLN A 357 19.55 8.38 14.73
CA GLN A 357 19.05 7.04 15.02
C GLN A 357 17.56 6.88 14.67
N GLN A 358 16.90 7.96 14.26
CA GLN A 358 15.48 7.92 13.94
C GLN A 358 15.26 7.27 12.57
N VAL A 359 14.46 6.22 12.54
CA VAL A 359 14.06 5.53 11.31
C VAL A 359 12.57 5.73 11.08
N ALA A 360 12.21 6.30 9.93
CA ALA A 360 10.81 6.50 9.56
C ALA A 360 10.25 5.21 8.95
N PHE A 361 9.27 4.61 9.60
CA PHE A 361 8.60 3.41 9.10
C PHE A 361 7.11 3.38 9.44
N THR A 362 6.38 2.49 8.82
CA THR A 362 4.93 2.34 8.92
C THR A 362 4.56 0.95 9.44
N PRO A 363 3.30 0.70 9.84
CA PRO A 363 2.85 -0.64 10.18
C PRO A 363 3.11 -1.67 9.05
N HIS A 364 3.16 -1.23 7.79
CA HIS A 364 3.45 -2.11 6.67
C HIS A 364 4.92 -2.56 6.63
N ASP A 365 5.83 -1.70 7.08
CA ASP A 365 7.27 -2.01 7.11
C ASP A 365 7.59 -3.08 8.16
N LEU A 366 6.74 -3.27 9.19
CA LEU A 366 6.85 -4.41 10.09
C LEU A 366 6.66 -5.76 9.37
N ARG A 367 5.82 -5.78 8.34
CA ARG A 367 5.68 -6.94 7.47
C ARG A 367 6.97 -7.17 6.67
N HIS A 368 7.58 -6.11 6.12
CA HIS A 368 8.87 -6.22 5.44
C HIS A 368 9.95 -6.75 6.39
N LEU A 369 10.01 -6.23 7.61
CA LEU A 369 10.92 -6.71 8.65
C LEU A 369 10.71 -8.21 8.95
N ARG A 370 9.46 -8.65 9.13
CA ARG A 370 9.14 -10.06 9.40
C ARG A 370 9.52 -10.96 8.25
N VAL A 371 9.28 -10.52 7.00
CA VAL A 371 9.65 -11.28 5.80
C VAL A 371 11.16 -11.40 5.69
N THR A 372 11.90 -10.31 5.82
CA THR A 372 13.37 -10.31 5.76
C THR A 372 13.96 -11.28 6.79
N ARG A 373 13.49 -11.20 8.05
CA ARG A 373 13.90 -12.12 9.11
C ARG A 373 13.51 -13.58 8.81
N GLY A 374 12.31 -13.80 8.25
CA GLY A 374 11.86 -15.13 7.85
C GLY A 374 12.73 -15.75 6.78
N VAL A 375 13.05 -15.00 5.72
CA VAL A 375 13.96 -15.47 4.67
C VAL A 375 15.37 -15.77 5.21
N THR A 376 15.88 -14.91 6.10
CA THR A 376 17.19 -15.15 6.73
C THR A 376 17.19 -16.41 7.59
N ALA A 377 16.14 -16.62 8.40
CA ALA A 377 16.02 -17.82 9.22
C ALA A 377 15.90 -19.10 8.37
N ILE A 378 15.10 -19.06 7.31
CA ILE A 378 14.92 -20.18 6.38
C ILE A 378 16.25 -20.59 5.75
N ARG A 379 17.04 -19.60 5.30
CA ARG A 379 18.36 -19.88 4.72
C ARG A 379 19.31 -20.52 5.70
N LYS A 380 19.29 -20.08 6.95
CA LYS A 380 20.08 -20.71 8.01
C LYS A 380 19.63 -22.15 8.25
N THR A 381 18.32 -22.37 8.43
CA THR A 381 17.77 -23.73 8.62
C THR A 381 18.10 -24.64 7.42
N ALA A 382 17.96 -24.14 6.19
CA ALA A 382 18.32 -24.94 5.00
C ALA A 382 19.80 -25.36 5.00
N GLN A 383 20.69 -24.48 5.44
CA GLN A 383 22.11 -24.81 5.56
C GLN A 383 22.37 -25.81 6.69
N ASP A 384 21.79 -25.60 7.87
CA ASP A 384 22.01 -26.40 9.07
C ASP A 384 21.41 -27.82 8.92
N ASP A 385 20.24 -27.94 8.30
CA ASP A 385 19.49 -29.21 8.22
C ASP A 385 19.62 -29.90 6.84
N GLY A 386 20.34 -29.33 5.88
CA GLY A 386 20.53 -29.88 4.53
C GLY A 386 19.22 -29.90 3.70
N LEU A 387 18.22 -29.07 4.06
CA LEU A 387 16.95 -29.00 3.37
C LEU A 387 17.01 -28.09 2.15
N LEU A 388 16.09 -28.29 1.20
CA LEU A 388 16.01 -27.42 0.02
C LEU A 388 15.45 -26.05 0.39
N GLU A 389 16.25 -25.00 0.28
CA GLU A 389 15.85 -23.60 0.53
C GLU A 389 14.58 -23.23 -0.23
N ALA A 390 14.44 -23.70 -1.49
CA ALA A 390 13.30 -23.40 -2.34
C ALA A 390 11.96 -23.90 -1.77
N GLU A 391 11.93 -25.10 -1.19
CA GLU A 391 10.74 -25.68 -0.58
C GLU A 391 10.33 -24.95 0.69
N LEU A 392 11.30 -24.60 1.53
CA LEU A 392 11.05 -23.80 2.73
C LEU A 392 10.53 -22.39 2.40
N LEU A 393 11.06 -21.75 1.34
CA LEU A 393 10.60 -20.47 0.87
C LEU A 393 9.18 -20.56 0.28
N GLU A 394 8.82 -21.63 -0.41
CA GLU A 394 7.46 -21.86 -0.89
C GLU A 394 6.48 -22.03 0.28
N GLY A 395 6.83 -22.82 1.27
CA GLY A 395 6.05 -22.94 2.52
C GLY A 395 5.86 -21.57 3.21
N PHE A 396 6.90 -20.76 3.27
CA PHE A 396 6.82 -19.41 3.83
C PHE A 396 5.96 -18.46 3.00
N GLN A 397 5.98 -18.59 1.68
CA GLN A 397 5.07 -17.85 0.78
C GLN A 397 3.60 -18.13 1.13
N HIS A 398 3.26 -19.39 1.35
CA HIS A 398 1.91 -19.80 1.77
C HIS A 398 1.54 -19.24 3.13
N LEU A 399 2.45 -19.30 4.11
CA LEU A 399 2.25 -18.70 5.44
C LEU A 399 1.97 -17.21 5.38
N MET A 400 2.64 -16.49 4.48
CA MET A 400 2.41 -15.05 4.29
C MET A 400 1.14 -14.73 3.49
N GLY A 401 0.44 -15.74 2.96
CA GLY A 401 -0.77 -15.60 2.14
C GLY A 401 -0.50 -14.93 0.80
N TRP A 402 0.66 -15.18 0.19
CA TRP A 402 1.00 -14.67 -1.14
C TRP A 402 0.65 -15.68 -2.22
N ARG A 403 -0.09 -15.22 -3.23
CA ARG A 403 -0.41 -16.03 -4.40
C ARG A 403 0.72 -16.06 -5.43
N SER A 404 1.47 -14.94 -5.53
CA SER A 404 2.55 -14.78 -6.51
C SER A 404 3.92 -15.07 -5.90
N ARG A 405 4.70 -15.91 -6.60
CA ARG A 405 6.11 -16.15 -6.31
C ARG A 405 6.97 -14.90 -6.49
N GLU A 406 6.53 -13.94 -7.30
CA GLU A 406 7.26 -12.68 -7.54
C GLU A 406 7.40 -11.82 -6.29
N THR A 407 6.38 -11.83 -5.43
CA THR A 407 6.46 -11.10 -4.16
C THR A 407 7.63 -11.62 -3.32
N MET A 408 7.81 -12.94 -3.23
CA MET A 408 8.96 -13.55 -2.57
C MET A 408 10.26 -13.27 -3.32
N ALA A 409 10.23 -13.39 -4.65
CA ALA A 409 11.40 -13.16 -5.50
C ALA A 409 11.96 -11.74 -5.35
N THR A 410 11.13 -10.74 -5.08
CA THR A 410 11.60 -9.38 -4.80
C THR A 410 12.51 -9.34 -3.57
N TYR A 411 12.12 -9.98 -2.47
CA TYR A 411 12.94 -10.03 -1.25
C TYR A 411 14.22 -10.83 -1.46
N THR A 412 14.13 -12.03 -2.06
CA THR A 412 15.30 -12.89 -2.27
C THR A 412 16.30 -12.26 -3.24
N LYS A 413 15.84 -11.62 -4.33
CA LYS A 413 16.69 -10.87 -5.27
C LYS A 413 17.42 -9.72 -4.58
N THR A 414 16.72 -8.91 -3.78
CA THR A 414 17.33 -7.78 -3.07
C THR A 414 18.36 -8.25 -2.07
N MET A 415 18.05 -9.31 -1.30
CA MET A 415 19.00 -9.90 -0.37
C MET A 415 20.23 -10.51 -1.06
N ASN A 416 20.05 -11.19 -2.20
CA ASN A 416 21.14 -11.76 -2.99
C ASN A 416 22.04 -10.66 -3.58
N LYS A 417 21.43 -9.60 -4.12
CA LYS A 417 22.16 -8.43 -4.66
C LYS A 417 23.03 -7.78 -3.58
N ARG A 418 22.50 -7.65 -2.36
CA ARG A 418 23.26 -7.11 -1.24
C ARG A 418 24.42 -8.02 -0.83
N LYS A 419 24.17 -9.34 -0.67
CA LYS A 419 25.25 -10.30 -0.36
C LYS A 419 26.35 -10.30 -1.42
N ALA A 420 25.96 -10.21 -2.70
CA ALA A 420 26.93 -10.09 -3.78
C ALA A 420 27.75 -8.79 -3.67
N LEU A 421 27.11 -7.65 -3.34
CA LEU A 421 27.80 -6.39 -3.14
C LEU A 421 28.76 -6.46 -1.93
N GLU A 422 28.31 -7.02 -0.81
CA GLU A 422 29.16 -7.22 0.39
C GLU A 422 30.38 -8.09 0.07
N ALA A 423 30.21 -9.17 -0.70
CA ALA A 423 31.30 -10.04 -1.12
C ALA A 423 32.30 -9.32 -2.05
N VAL A 424 31.79 -8.51 -3.00
CA VAL A 424 32.65 -7.70 -3.89
C VAL A 424 33.42 -6.64 -3.12
N LEU A 425 32.76 -5.96 -2.16
CA LEU A 425 33.43 -4.95 -1.34
C LEU A 425 34.51 -5.57 -0.43
N ALA A 426 34.23 -6.73 0.15
CA ALA A 426 35.22 -7.47 0.95
C ALA A 426 36.43 -7.90 0.11
N ASP A 427 36.23 -8.30 -1.16
CA ASP A 427 37.32 -8.62 -2.09
C ASP A 427 38.14 -7.37 -2.41
N VAL A 428 37.51 -6.25 -2.68
CA VAL A 428 38.19 -4.97 -2.93
C VAL A 428 39.00 -4.52 -1.71
N GLU A 429 38.42 -4.62 -0.49
CA GLU A 429 39.13 -4.27 0.75
C GLU A 429 40.35 -5.19 0.98
N GLN A 430 40.26 -6.50 0.66
CA GLN A 430 41.38 -7.41 0.73
C GLN A 430 42.45 -7.05 -0.30
N GLN A 431 42.08 -6.66 -1.53
CA GLN A 431 43.05 -6.22 -2.54
C GLN A 431 43.75 -4.95 -2.14
N GLU A 432 43.02 -3.95 -1.60
CA GLU A 432 43.64 -2.70 -1.11
C GLU A 432 44.61 -2.94 0.06
N GLN A 433 44.31 -3.87 0.95
CA GLN A 433 45.23 -4.27 2.02
C GLN A 433 46.49 -4.96 1.48
N TRP A 434 46.39 -5.71 0.38
CA TRP A 434 47.53 -6.38 -0.24
C TRP A 434 48.40 -5.40 -1.02
N ASP A 435 47.81 -4.45 -1.75
CA ASP A 435 48.53 -3.42 -2.47
C ASP A 435 49.12 -2.34 -1.54
N GLY A 436 48.49 -2.08 -0.38
CA GLY A 436 48.95 -1.11 0.64
C GLY A 436 50.19 -1.58 1.42
N GLY A 437 50.52 -2.87 1.40
CA GLY A 437 51.70 -3.41 2.05
C GLY A 437 53.04 -3.05 1.40
N GLY A 438 53.01 -2.44 0.19
CA GLY A 438 54.19 -2.07 -0.58
C GLY A 438 54.46 -0.55 -0.78
N GLN A 439 53.51 0.37 -0.48
CA GLN A 439 53.62 1.79 -0.90
C GLN A 439 53.30 2.83 0.18
N THR A 440 53.26 2.54 1.45
CA THR A 440 53.06 3.55 2.50
C THR A 440 54.27 4.41 2.83
N ALA A 441 55.34 4.36 2.02
CA ALA A 441 56.54 5.21 2.22
C ALA A 441 56.62 6.46 1.34
N ALA A 442 55.70 6.73 0.43
CA ALA A 442 55.88 7.80 -0.60
C ALA A 442 54.84 8.93 -0.61
N LEU A 443 53.83 8.98 0.26
CA LEU A 443 52.83 10.05 0.25
C LEU A 443 52.74 10.86 1.56
N GLN A 444 53.91 11.12 2.22
CA GLN A 444 54.02 12.22 3.18
C GLN A 444 54.53 13.47 2.47
N GLY A 445 53.80 13.94 1.48
CA GLY A 445 54.01 15.24 0.79
C GLY A 445 52.85 16.15 1.11
N SER A 446 53.12 17.13 1.96
CA SER A 446 52.40 18.36 2.29
C SER A 446 51.11 18.64 1.47
N ALA A 447 49.94 18.53 2.11
CA ALA A 447 48.70 19.08 1.60
C ALA A 447 48.74 20.64 1.66
N PRO A 448 48.30 21.35 0.59
CA PRO A 448 48.14 22.80 0.64
C PRO A 448 47.02 23.21 1.59
N PRO A 449 47.11 24.39 2.26
CA PRO A 449 46.09 24.80 3.22
C PRO A 449 44.76 25.13 2.51
N LEU A 450 43.66 24.61 3.09
CA LEU A 450 42.31 24.90 2.68
C LEU A 450 41.98 26.39 2.87
N PRO A 451 41.31 27.07 1.92
CA PRO A 451 40.87 28.44 2.07
C PRO A 451 39.79 28.55 3.16
N SER A 452 39.98 29.53 4.05
CA SER A 452 39.07 29.84 5.15
C SER A 452 37.64 30.13 4.67
N ALA A 453 36.66 29.43 5.26
CA ALA A 453 35.24 29.64 5.03
C ALA A 453 34.82 31.06 5.44
N LYS A 454 34.34 31.86 4.49
CA LYS A 454 33.67 33.12 4.73
C LYS A 454 32.37 32.88 5.48
N SER A 455 32.21 33.58 6.59
CA SER A 455 31.02 33.63 7.45
C SER A 455 29.74 33.93 6.64
N ARG A 456 28.73 33.08 6.77
CA ARG A 456 27.36 33.32 6.27
C ARG A 456 26.63 34.27 7.23
N PRO A 457 25.84 35.23 6.71
CA PRO A 457 25.05 36.12 7.56
C PRO A 457 23.92 35.36 8.27
N GLN A 458 23.72 35.71 9.52
CA GLN A 458 22.59 35.27 10.36
C GLN A 458 21.25 35.66 9.72
N GLN A 459 20.40 34.71 9.44
CA GLN A 459 19.00 34.98 9.11
C GLN A 459 18.18 35.15 10.41
N SER A 460 17.50 36.29 10.41
CA SER A 460 16.63 36.80 11.47
C SER A 460 15.47 35.87 11.82
N ASN A 461 15.19 35.79 13.12
CA ASN A 461 13.97 35.26 13.72
C ASN A 461 12.71 35.69 12.97
N ARG A 462 12.00 34.75 12.35
CA ARG A 462 10.58 34.88 12.06
C ARG A 462 9.82 34.15 13.17
N GLN A 463 9.10 34.94 13.97
CA GLN A 463 8.10 34.44 14.90
C GLN A 463 7.00 33.72 14.13
N GLU A 464 6.71 32.49 14.51
CA GLU A 464 5.52 31.75 14.08
C GLU A 464 4.26 32.38 14.68
N PRO A 465 3.18 32.55 13.90
CA PRO A 465 1.92 33.00 14.45
C PRO A 465 1.29 31.93 15.34
N PRO A 466 0.49 32.32 16.35
CA PRO A 466 -0.17 31.38 17.26
C PRO A 466 -1.16 30.48 16.50
N LEU A 467 -1.19 29.21 16.87
CA LEU A 467 -2.14 28.21 16.39
C LEU A 467 -3.53 28.53 16.94
N ASP A 468 -4.46 28.85 16.05
CA ASP A 468 -5.87 28.95 16.38
C ASP A 468 -6.45 27.58 16.75
N ASP A 469 -7.05 27.49 17.94
CA ASP A 469 -7.65 26.29 18.53
C ASP A 469 -8.96 25.83 17.86
N ASP A 470 -9.42 26.51 16.80
CA ASP A 470 -10.73 26.25 16.17
C ASP A 470 -10.74 25.20 15.06
N GLU A 471 -9.61 24.60 14.68
CA GLU A 471 -9.54 23.55 13.63
C GLU A 471 -9.94 22.13 14.08
N PHE A 472 -10.35 21.93 15.34
CA PHE A 472 -10.69 20.60 15.87
C PHE A 472 -12.17 20.22 15.82
N ARG A 473 -13.06 21.08 15.30
CA ARG A 473 -14.53 20.87 15.34
C ARG A 473 -15.14 20.10 14.18
N TRP A 474 -14.39 19.63 13.20
CA TRP A 474 -14.92 19.02 11.96
C TRP A 474 -15.09 17.48 11.98
N TYR A 475 -14.97 16.83 13.13
CA TYR A 475 -15.05 15.35 13.18
C TYR A 475 -16.14 14.77 14.08
N GLU A 476 -17.03 15.59 14.64
CA GLU A 476 -18.09 15.10 15.55
C GLU A 476 -19.53 15.19 15.00
N GLU A 477 -19.76 15.75 13.84
CA GLU A 477 -21.11 15.81 13.24
C GLU A 477 -21.13 15.09 11.90
N ASP A 478 -21.22 13.79 11.90
CA ASP A 478 -21.92 12.98 10.90
C ASP A 478 -22.32 11.64 11.54
N ARG A 479 -23.55 11.69 12.07
CA ARG A 479 -24.33 10.50 12.45
C ARG A 479 -24.96 9.87 11.22
#